data_6f9ca9d3124cf60ad258bdc3e2e35ae3
#
_entry.id   6f9ca9d3124cf60ad258bdc3e2e35ae3
#
_cell.length_a   1.000
_cell.length_b   1.000
_cell.length_c   1.000
_cell.angle_alpha   90.00
_cell.angle_beta   90.00
_cell.angle_gamma   90.00
#
_symmetry.space_group_name_H-M   'P 1'
#
loop_
_entity.id
_entity.type
_entity.pdbx_description
1 polymer ?
#
loop_
_entity_poly.entity_id
_entity_poly.type
_entity_poly.pdbx_seq_one_letter_code
_entity_poly.pdbx_strand_id
1 'polypeptide(L)'
;MFGDGNEPGGRKEQGVENQPDHAQPDTVCGECRLDPPPWDRLHFHGAYSGPLRDLIIDYKFHGGLHRTRLLVSLAVEAQGRGAAGPPDLILPVPLHPRRLLWRGYNQSTELARGLGRALQRPVPSNALVRTRNTVPQLSLDMHQRRENIRDAFAANPAQVAGRSILLVDDVYTTGATLTECARTLRRAGAAGLSVLVLARARREPD
;
A
#
# COMPACT_ATOMS: atom_id res chain seq x y z
N MET A 1 -69.81 -19.92 8.17
CA MET A 1 -69.99 -18.81 7.21
C MET A 1 -68.79 -17.89 7.38
N PHE A 2 -67.91 -17.94 6.42
CA PHE A 2 -66.83 -17.03 6.05
C PHE A 2 -66.06 -16.22 7.11
N GLY A 3 -64.79 -16.56 7.27
CA GLY A 3 -63.78 -15.72 7.87
C GLY A 3 -62.56 -15.72 6.99
N ASP A 4 -62.26 -14.55 6.40
CA ASP A 4 -61.07 -14.36 5.55
C ASP A 4 -59.86 -14.05 6.41
N GLY A 5 -58.84 -14.88 6.26
CA GLY A 5 -57.51 -14.66 6.80
C GLY A 5 -56.74 -13.68 5.92
N ASN A 6 -56.19 -12.65 6.51
CA ASN A 6 -55.24 -11.74 5.89
C ASN A 6 -53.89 -11.95 6.56
N GLU A 7 -52.94 -12.64 5.90
CA GLU A 7 -51.54 -12.73 6.32
C GLU A 7 -50.76 -11.50 5.85
N PRO A 8 -49.99 -10.84 6.73
CA PRO A 8 -49.09 -9.78 6.30
C PRO A 8 -47.79 -10.40 5.74
N GLY A 9 -47.56 -10.11 4.47
CA GLY A 9 -46.35 -10.53 3.74
C GLY A 9 -45.07 -10.07 4.40
N GLY A 10 -44.24 -11.04 4.78
CA GLY A 10 -42.89 -10.81 5.26
C GLY A 10 -42.00 -10.28 4.14
N ARG A 11 -41.52 -9.06 4.30
CA ARG A 11 -40.40 -8.52 3.51
C ARG A 11 -39.16 -9.31 3.83
N LYS A 12 -38.67 -10.07 2.88
CA LYS A 12 -37.31 -10.66 2.93
C LYS A 12 -36.32 -9.50 2.79
N GLU A 13 -35.68 -9.13 3.88
CA GLU A 13 -34.44 -8.35 3.83
C GLU A 13 -33.39 -9.17 3.11
N GLN A 14 -33.05 -8.77 1.89
CA GLN A 14 -31.90 -9.29 1.17
C GLN A 14 -30.65 -8.73 1.88
N GLY A 15 -30.05 -9.58 2.72
CA GLY A 15 -28.74 -9.32 3.27
C GLY A 15 -27.75 -9.16 2.10
N VAL A 16 -27.20 -7.98 1.96
CA VAL A 16 -26.05 -7.74 1.10
C VAL A 16 -24.87 -8.47 1.73
N GLU A 17 -24.64 -9.72 1.33
CA GLU A 17 -23.41 -10.43 1.64
C GLU A 17 -22.26 -9.63 1.03
N ASN A 18 -21.50 -8.98 1.90
CA ASN A 18 -20.28 -8.27 1.56
C ASN A 18 -19.20 -9.33 1.31
N GLN A 19 -19.25 -9.99 0.13
CA GLN A 19 -18.19 -10.89 -0.28
C GLN A 19 -16.89 -10.11 -0.36
N PRO A 20 -15.80 -10.57 0.26
CA PRO A 20 -14.48 -9.96 0.08
C PRO A 20 -14.15 -10.02 -1.41
N ASP A 21 -13.88 -8.86 -1.97
CA ASP A 21 -13.50 -8.67 -3.38
C ASP A 21 -12.18 -9.43 -3.62
N HIS A 22 -12.29 -10.71 -3.95
CA HIS A 22 -11.18 -11.56 -4.33
C HIS A 22 -10.70 -11.09 -5.69
N ALA A 23 -9.86 -10.06 -5.70
CA ALA A 23 -9.17 -9.61 -6.91
C ALA A 23 -8.44 -10.81 -7.51
N GLN A 24 -8.87 -11.22 -8.70
CA GLN A 24 -8.19 -12.26 -9.47
C GLN A 24 -6.72 -11.85 -9.65
N PRO A 25 -5.75 -12.77 -9.46
CA PRO A 25 -4.35 -12.44 -9.27
C PRO A 25 -3.65 -11.70 -10.42
N ASP A 26 -4.25 -11.57 -11.59
CA ASP A 26 -3.62 -10.96 -12.78
C ASP A 26 -4.50 -9.94 -13.53
N THR A 27 -5.49 -9.32 -12.86
CA THR A 27 -6.38 -8.36 -13.52
C THR A 27 -5.76 -6.95 -13.55
N VAL A 28 -5.31 -6.52 -14.72
CA VAL A 28 -4.88 -5.14 -14.95
C VAL A 28 -6.11 -4.27 -15.22
N CYS A 29 -6.37 -3.27 -14.37
CA CYS A 29 -7.49 -2.34 -14.57
C CYS A 29 -7.27 -1.46 -15.82
N GLY A 30 -8.37 -0.90 -16.39
CA GLY A 30 -8.30 -0.09 -17.61
C GLY A 30 -7.32 1.08 -17.52
N GLU A 31 -7.24 1.75 -16.38
CA GLU A 31 -6.30 2.86 -16.14
C GLU A 31 -4.83 2.39 -16.18
N CYS A 32 -4.51 1.26 -15.53
CA CYS A 32 -3.16 0.68 -15.57
C CYS A 32 -2.78 0.13 -16.96
N ARG A 33 -3.75 -0.11 -17.85
CA ARG A 33 -3.47 -0.45 -19.26
C ARG A 33 -3.09 0.77 -20.07
N LEU A 34 -3.69 1.93 -19.77
CA LEU A 34 -3.44 3.19 -20.48
C LEU A 34 -2.16 3.89 -19.97
N ASP A 35 -1.90 3.84 -18.66
CA ASP A 35 -0.70 4.41 -18.00
C ASP A 35 -0.10 3.35 -17.08
N PRO A 36 0.74 2.44 -17.61
CA PRO A 36 1.33 1.36 -16.84
C PRO A 36 2.18 1.88 -15.67
N PRO A 37 1.94 1.41 -14.44
CA PRO A 37 2.77 1.81 -13.31
C PRO A 37 4.20 1.26 -13.46
N PRO A 38 5.22 1.91 -12.86
CA PRO A 38 6.62 1.49 -12.97
C PRO A 38 6.99 0.27 -12.10
N TRP A 39 6.01 -0.51 -11.67
CA TRP A 39 6.17 -1.77 -10.96
C TRP A 39 5.46 -2.91 -11.66
N ASP A 40 5.89 -4.13 -11.37
CA ASP A 40 5.38 -5.35 -12.01
C ASP A 40 4.08 -5.83 -11.34
N ARG A 41 3.97 -5.67 -10.02
CA ARG A 41 2.82 -6.14 -9.22
C ARG A 41 2.47 -5.19 -8.08
N LEU A 42 1.18 -5.15 -7.73
CA LEU A 42 0.66 -4.47 -6.56
C LEU A 42 -0.05 -5.47 -5.66
N HIS A 43 0.47 -5.65 -4.45
CA HIS A 43 -0.15 -6.43 -3.38
C HIS A 43 -0.88 -5.50 -2.41
N PHE A 44 -2.09 -5.84 -2.01
CA PHE A 44 -2.82 -5.12 -0.98
C PHE A 44 -3.76 -6.07 -0.24
N HIS A 45 -4.02 -5.79 1.04
CA HIS A 45 -4.89 -6.65 1.85
C HIS A 45 -6.36 -6.36 1.58
N GLY A 46 -6.77 -5.07 1.50
CA GLY A 46 -8.16 -4.72 1.31
C GLY A 46 -8.40 -3.28 0.86
N ALA A 47 -9.69 -2.90 0.79
CA ALA A 47 -10.09 -1.52 0.54
C ALA A 47 -9.76 -0.61 1.73
N TYR A 48 -9.43 0.66 1.48
CA TYR A 48 -9.19 1.67 2.52
C TYR A 48 -10.54 2.19 3.07
N SER A 49 -11.23 1.34 3.82
CA SER A 49 -12.55 1.61 4.41
C SER A 49 -12.76 0.80 5.68
N GLY A 50 -13.79 1.16 6.46
CA GLY A 50 -14.20 0.43 7.66
C GLY A 50 -13.06 0.14 8.65
N PRO A 51 -13.06 -1.00 9.33
CA PRO A 51 -12.09 -1.34 10.37
C PRO A 51 -10.63 -1.29 9.94
N LEU A 52 -10.32 -1.63 8.67
CA LEU A 52 -8.94 -1.57 8.17
C LEU A 52 -8.45 -0.11 8.08
N ARG A 53 -9.30 0.81 7.63
CA ARG A 53 -9.00 2.25 7.61
C ARG A 53 -8.71 2.77 9.02
N ASP A 54 -9.57 2.43 9.99
CA ASP A 54 -9.44 2.90 11.38
C ASP A 54 -8.17 2.35 12.03
N LEU A 55 -7.83 1.09 11.78
CA LEU A 55 -6.60 0.45 12.22
C LEU A 55 -5.34 1.16 11.66
N ILE A 56 -5.35 1.54 10.37
CA ILE A 56 -4.25 2.25 9.73
C ILE A 56 -4.13 3.69 10.25
N ILE A 57 -5.24 4.38 10.52
CA ILE A 57 -5.24 5.72 11.11
C ILE A 57 -4.65 5.67 12.52
N ASP A 58 -5.10 4.73 13.35
CA ASP A 58 -4.56 4.53 14.70
C ASP A 58 -3.05 4.26 14.65
N TYR A 59 -2.62 3.39 13.74
CA TYR A 59 -1.20 3.11 13.52
C TYR A 59 -0.39 4.33 13.10
N LYS A 60 -0.98 5.26 12.35
CA LYS A 60 -0.31 6.49 11.87
C LYS A 60 -0.20 7.58 12.94
N PHE A 61 -1.20 7.76 13.77
CA PHE A 61 -1.38 8.99 14.53
C PHE A 61 -1.52 8.81 16.04
N HIS A 62 -1.81 7.61 16.52
CA HIS A 62 -2.13 7.36 17.93
C HIS A 62 -1.14 6.42 18.64
N GLY A 63 0.10 6.37 18.17
CA GLY A 63 1.12 5.51 18.80
C GLY A 63 0.86 3.99 18.61
N GLY A 64 0.14 3.63 17.56
CA GLY A 64 -0.35 2.27 17.28
C GLY A 64 0.72 1.20 16.98
N LEU A 65 1.99 1.42 17.37
CA LEU A 65 3.08 0.44 17.14
C LEU A 65 2.80 -0.96 17.73
N HIS A 66 1.99 -1.04 18.78
CA HIS A 66 1.53 -2.32 19.35
C HIS A 66 0.73 -3.16 18.34
N ARG A 67 0.14 -2.54 17.32
CA ARG A 67 -0.61 -3.20 16.24
C ARG A 67 0.27 -3.70 15.09
N THR A 68 1.59 -3.44 15.14
CA THR A 68 2.52 -3.82 14.06
C THR A 68 2.43 -5.31 13.73
N ARG A 69 2.29 -6.19 14.72
CA ARG A 69 2.17 -7.64 14.48
C ARG A 69 0.95 -7.98 13.63
N LEU A 70 -0.20 -7.41 13.97
CA LEU A 70 -1.44 -7.62 13.20
C LEU A 70 -1.29 -7.09 11.77
N LEU A 71 -0.78 -5.86 11.60
CA LEU A 71 -0.60 -5.27 10.27
C LEU A 71 0.41 -6.05 9.42
N VAL A 72 1.47 -6.58 10.04
CA VAL A 72 2.43 -7.46 9.35
C VAL A 72 1.76 -8.77 8.93
N SER A 73 0.90 -9.39 9.74
CA SER A 73 0.19 -10.62 9.31
C SER A 73 -0.72 -10.37 8.11
N LEU A 74 -1.44 -9.24 8.08
CA LEU A 74 -2.25 -8.82 6.92
C LEU A 74 -1.39 -8.57 5.67
N ALA A 75 -0.22 -7.96 5.85
CA ALA A 75 0.73 -7.72 4.78
C ALA A 75 1.35 -9.00 4.21
N VAL A 76 1.70 -9.98 5.07
CA VAL A 76 2.18 -11.30 4.66
C VAL A 76 1.09 -12.04 3.87
N GLU A 77 -0.14 -12.01 4.35
CA GLU A 77 -1.28 -12.61 3.64
C GLU A 77 -1.47 -11.97 2.26
N ALA A 78 -1.43 -10.64 2.17
CA ALA A 78 -1.54 -9.92 0.89
C ALA A 78 -0.43 -10.29 -0.10
N GLN A 79 0.80 -10.42 0.38
CA GLN A 79 1.94 -10.83 -0.44
C GLN A 79 1.81 -12.28 -0.91
N GLY A 80 1.32 -13.19 -0.05
CA GLY A 80 1.15 -14.61 -0.36
C GLY A 80 0.06 -14.92 -1.40
N ARG A 81 -0.89 -14.00 -1.65
CA ARG A 81 -1.95 -14.16 -2.67
C ARG A 81 -1.43 -14.06 -4.11
N GLY A 82 -0.22 -13.56 -4.32
CA GLY A 82 0.39 -13.40 -5.64
C GLY A 82 1.37 -14.51 -5.98
N ALA A 83 1.46 -14.89 -7.26
CA ALA A 83 2.41 -15.90 -7.78
C ALA A 83 3.86 -15.38 -7.91
N ALA A 84 4.20 -14.23 -7.31
CA ALA A 84 5.56 -13.71 -7.35
C ALA A 84 6.48 -14.51 -6.42
N GLY A 85 7.68 -14.82 -6.90
CA GLY A 85 8.73 -15.36 -6.05
C GLY A 85 9.10 -14.39 -4.91
N PRO A 86 9.81 -14.87 -3.87
CA PRO A 86 10.23 -14.02 -2.76
C PRO A 86 11.18 -12.91 -3.26
N PRO A 87 11.04 -11.66 -2.77
CA PRO A 87 11.92 -10.57 -3.14
C PRO A 87 13.35 -10.78 -2.59
N ASP A 88 14.36 -10.18 -3.23
CA ASP A 88 15.71 -10.14 -2.67
C ASP A 88 15.81 -9.13 -1.52
N LEU A 89 15.10 -7.99 -1.66
CA LEU A 89 15.11 -6.90 -0.71
C LEU A 89 13.68 -6.41 -0.43
N ILE A 90 13.45 -5.95 0.80
CA ILE A 90 12.23 -5.24 1.18
C ILE A 90 12.63 -3.81 1.55
N LEU A 91 12.03 -2.83 0.87
CA LEU A 91 12.34 -1.42 1.08
C LEU A 91 11.08 -0.66 1.53
N PRO A 92 11.13 0.06 2.66
CA PRO A 92 10.04 0.95 3.03
C PRO A 92 10.03 2.20 2.16
N VAL A 93 8.86 2.77 1.89
CA VAL A 93 8.76 4.14 1.40
C VAL A 93 9.30 5.09 2.46
N PRO A 94 10.35 5.88 2.15
CA PRO A 94 11.01 6.70 3.16
C PRO A 94 10.24 7.98 3.47
N LEU A 95 10.17 8.34 4.76
CA LEU A 95 9.77 9.67 5.21
C LEU A 95 10.95 10.63 5.16
N HIS A 96 10.67 11.91 4.92
CA HIS A 96 11.68 12.95 5.11
C HIS A 96 12.08 13.07 6.59
N PRO A 97 13.37 13.31 6.92
CA PRO A 97 13.86 13.39 8.31
C PRO A 97 13.04 14.33 9.21
N ARG A 98 12.62 15.50 8.72
CA ARG A 98 11.76 16.43 9.48
C ARG A 98 10.41 15.81 9.88
N ARG A 99 9.80 15.00 9.01
CA ARG A 99 8.54 14.29 9.33
C ARG A 99 8.78 13.15 10.29
N LEU A 100 9.93 12.47 10.15
CA LEU A 100 10.33 11.42 11.07
C LEU A 100 10.54 11.97 12.49
N LEU A 101 11.20 13.13 12.63
CA LEU A 101 11.38 13.82 13.94
C LEU A 101 10.03 14.21 14.55
N TRP A 102 9.10 14.74 13.76
CA TRP A 102 7.77 15.11 14.27
C TRP A 102 6.90 13.90 14.65
N ARG A 103 6.96 12.82 13.87
CA ARG A 103 6.12 11.63 14.05
C ARG A 103 6.74 10.58 14.99
N GLY A 104 8.05 10.61 15.18
CA GLY A 104 8.83 9.67 15.99
C GLY A 104 9.18 8.36 15.26
N TYR A 105 8.42 7.94 14.24
CA TYR A 105 8.65 6.71 13.48
C TYR A 105 8.10 6.76 12.06
N ASN A 106 8.55 5.82 11.22
CA ASN A 106 8.02 5.60 9.87
C ASN A 106 7.25 4.28 9.84
N GLN A 107 5.94 4.32 9.62
CA GLN A 107 5.06 3.15 9.55
C GLN A 107 5.52 2.13 8.53
N SER A 108 5.88 2.61 7.33
CA SER A 108 6.35 1.74 6.24
C SER A 108 7.65 1.03 6.63
N THR A 109 8.51 1.66 7.45
CA THR A 109 9.73 1.02 7.99
C THR A 109 9.39 -0.09 8.98
N GLU A 110 8.46 0.11 9.89
CA GLU A 110 8.07 -0.91 10.86
C GLU A 110 7.39 -2.10 10.17
N LEU A 111 6.53 -1.84 9.17
CA LEU A 111 5.94 -2.88 8.33
C LEU A 111 7.02 -3.65 7.56
N ALA A 112 7.94 -2.95 6.89
CA ALA A 112 9.02 -3.57 6.13
C ALA A 112 9.91 -4.44 7.01
N ARG A 113 10.27 -3.97 8.21
CA ARG A 113 11.05 -4.76 9.19
C ARG A 113 10.30 -6.01 9.65
N GLY A 114 9.00 -5.88 9.89
CA GLY A 114 8.15 -7.03 10.24
C GLY A 114 8.08 -8.05 9.12
N LEU A 115 7.84 -7.60 7.88
CA LEU A 115 7.86 -8.44 6.69
C LEU A 115 9.24 -9.07 6.46
N GLY A 116 10.33 -8.31 6.64
CA GLY A 116 11.69 -8.82 6.50
C GLY A 116 11.98 -9.99 7.44
N ARG A 117 11.50 -9.91 8.68
CA ARG A 117 11.60 -11.03 9.64
C ARG A 117 10.74 -12.23 9.20
N ALA A 118 9.49 -11.99 8.81
CA ALA A 118 8.55 -13.03 8.42
C ALA A 118 8.98 -13.76 7.13
N LEU A 119 9.52 -13.04 6.16
CA LEU A 119 9.94 -13.58 4.86
C LEU A 119 11.43 -13.92 4.81
N GLN A 120 12.18 -13.69 5.89
CA GLN A 120 13.64 -13.87 5.97
C GLN A 120 14.39 -13.09 4.88
N ARG A 121 14.02 -11.80 4.70
CA ARG A 121 14.60 -10.91 3.68
C ARG A 121 15.20 -9.65 4.29
N PRO A 122 16.34 -9.18 3.77
CA PRO A 122 16.99 -7.98 4.26
C PRO A 122 16.16 -6.72 4.01
N VAL A 123 16.25 -5.75 4.96
CA VAL A 123 15.60 -4.45 4.91
C VAL A 123 16.66 -3.36 5.11
N PRO A 124 17.46 -3.04 4.09
CA PRO A 124 18.50 -2.03 4.19
C PRO A 124 17.89 -0.62 4.35
N SER A 125 18.40 0.16 5.29
CA SER A 125 17.85 1.48 5.66
C SER A 125 18.25 2.61 4.69
N ASN A 126 19.31 2.41 3.90
CA ASN A 126 19.92 3.43 3.03
C ASN A 126 19.86 3.08 1.53
N ALA A 127 19.14 2.02 1.15
CA ALA A 127 18.98 1.63 -0.24
C ALA A 127 18.06 2.59 -1.01
N LEU A 128 17.06 3.15 -0.33
CA LEU A 128 16.15 4.18 -0.85
C LEU A 128 15.97 5.24 0.23
N VAL A 129 16.24 6.51 -0.08
CA VAL A 129 16.14 7.62 0.85
C VAL A 129 15.34 8.77 0.25
N ARG A 130 14.70 9.57 1.11
CA ARG A 130 14.03 10.80 0.70
C ARG A 130 14.95 11.98 0.92
N THR A 131 15.37 12.63 -0.15
CA THR A 131 16.36 13.72 -0.15
C THR A 131 15.73 15.11 -0.04
N ARG A 132 14.49 15.26 -0.50
CA ARG A 132 13.81 16.56 -0.52
C ARG A 132 12.62 16.62 0.44
N ASN A 133 12.54 17.69 1.23
CA ASN A 133 11.36 18.01 2.03
C ASN A 133 10.27 18.58 1.12
N THR A 134 9.12 17.91 1.08
CA THR A 134 7.98 18.32 0.25
C THR A 134 6.81 18.73 1.12
N VAL A 135 5.95 19.60 0.62
CA VAL A 135 4.74 20.06 1.33
C VAL A 135 3.84 18.86 1.66
N PRO A 136 3.08 18.87 2.79
CA PRO A 136 2.10 17.82 3.08
C PRO A 136 1.09 17.66 1.95
N GLN A 137 0.87 16.42 1.50
CA GLN A 137 0.01 16.13 0.34
C GLN A 137 -1.49 16.33 0.59
N LEU A 138 -1.90 16.52 1.86
CA LEU A 138 -3.31 16.68 2.23
C LEU A 138 -3.97 17.92 1.61
N SER A 139 -3.19 18.98 1.33
CA SER A 139 -3.65 20.26 0.77
C SER A 139 -3.44 20.37 -0.74
N LEU A 140 -2.97 19.32 -1.43
CA LEU A 140 -2.61 19.36 -2.83
C LEU A 140 -3.59 18.53 -3.67
N ASP A 141 -3.89 19.02 -4.89
CA ASP A 141 -4.59 18.23 -5.90
C ASP A 141 -3.69 17.12 -6.50
N MET A 142 -4.23 16.30 -7.41
CA MET A 142 -3.51 15.16 -7.98
C MET A 142 -2.27 15.56 -8.78
N HIS A 143 -2.35 16.62 -9.58
CA HIS A 143 -1.23 17.13 -10.38
C HIS A 143 -0.14 17.70 -9.49
N GLN A 144 -0.51 18.56 -8.54
CA GLN A 144 0.37 19.13 -7.54
C GLN A 144 1.07 18.06 -6.68
N ARG A 145 0.38 16.93 -6.35
CA ARG A 145 0.99 15.81 -5.62
C ARG A 145 2.09 15.14 -6.43
N ARG A 146 1.91 14.98 -7.74
CA ARG A 146 2.93 14.41 -8.64
C ARG A 146 4.15 15.33 -8.75
N GLU A 147 3.94 16.62 -8.98
CA GLU A 147 5.04 17.61 -9.06
C GLU A 147 5.78 17.77 -7.73
N ASN A 148 5.04 17.84 -6.63
CA ASN A 148 5.61 18.00 -5.30
C ASN A 148 6.56 16.85 -4.91
N ILE A 149 6.33 15.63 -5.42
CA ILE A 149 7.13 14.45 -5.06
C ILE A 149 8.21 14.11 -6.10
N ARG A 150 8.19 14.78 -7.26
CA ARG A 150 9.14 14.54 -8.35
C ARG A 150 10.57 14.75 -7.86
N ASP A 151 11.48 13.81 -8.18
CA ASP A 151 12.90 13.84 -7.80
C ASP A 151 13.16 14.01 -6.29
N ALA A 152 12.21 13.58 -5.44
CA ALA A 152 12.34 13.68 -4.00
C ALA A 152 13.07 12.49 -3.36
N PHE A 153 13.45 11.48 -4.15
CA PHE A 153 14.08 10.25 -3.67
C PHE A 153 15.40 9.98 -4.38
N ALA A 154 16.29 9.30 -3.68
CA ALA A 154 17.51 8.74 -4.24
C ALA A 154 17.63 7.25 -3.84
N ALA A 155 18.10 6.42 -4.77
CA ALA A 155 18.40 5.02 -4.51
C ALA A 155 19.91 4.77 -4.63
N ASN A 156 20.42 3.83 -3.85
CA ASN A 156 21.82 3.40 -3.92
C ASN A 156 21.96 2.26 -4.95
N PRO A 157 22.54 2.48 -6.14
CA PRO A 157 22.64 1.46 -7.17
C PRO A 157 23.42 0.21 -6.71
N ALA A 158 24.44 0.37 -5.85
CA ALA A 158 25.21 -0.77 -5.34
C ALA A 158 24.37 -1.75 -4.49
N GLN A 159 23.25 -1.30 -3.95
CA GLN A 159 22.35 -2.14 -3.16
C GLN A 159 21.16 -2.67 -3.95
N VAL A 160 20.71 -1.95 -5.00
CA VAL A 160 19.45 -2.26 -5.70
C VAL A 160 19.63 -2.84 -7.10
N ALA A 161 20.77 -2.60 -7.78
CA ALA A 161 20.98 -3.08 -9.14
C ALA A 161 20.92 -4.61 -9.21
N GLY A 162 20.18 -5.12 -10.20
CA GLY A 162 19.98 -6.56 -10.42
C GLY A 162 19.10 -7.27 -9.39
N ARG A 163 18.51 -6.55 -8.41
CA ARG A 163 17.68 -7.14 -7.35
C ARG A 163 16.19 -7.06 -7.66
N SER A 164 15.45 -8.06 -7.17
CA SER A 164 14.01 -8.02 -7.06
C SER A 164 13.62 -7.36 -5.73
N ILE A 165 12.79 -6.32 -5.79
CA ILE A 165 12.49 -5.46 -4.65
C ILE A 165 10.99 -5.48 -4.35
N LEU A 166 10.64 -5.59 -3.06
CA LEU A 166 9.31 -5.32 -2.54
C LEU A 166 9.30 -3.94 -1.87
N LEU A 167 8.68 -2.96 -2.51
CA LEU A 167 8.48 -1.62 -1.97
C LEU A 167 7.23 -1.61 -1.08
N VAL A 168 7.35 -1.18 0.18
CA VAL A 168 6.28 -1.26 1.19
C VAL A 168 5.82 0.12 1.62
N ASP A 169 4.50 0.34 1.59
CA ASP A 169 3.84 1.51 2.17
C ASP A 169 2.56 1.08 2.93
N ASP A 170 1.90 2.01 3.59
CA ASP A 170 0.67 1.70 4.35
C ASP A 170 -0.60 1.78 3.48
N VAL A 171 -0.76 2.82 2.64
CA VAL A 171 -1.97 3.04 1.83
C VAL A 171 -1.64 3.52 0.43
N TYR A 172 -2.21 2.86 -0.55
CA TYR A 172 -2.25 3.34 -1.93
C TYR A 172 -3.45 4.30 -2.09
N THR A 173 -3.18 5.57 -2.29
CA THR A 173 -4.19 6.59 -2.64
C THR A 173 -4.09 6.94 -4.12
N THR A 174 -3.35 7.99 -4.47
CA THR A 174 -3.05 8.37 -5.86
C THR A 174 -1.88 7.61 -6.46
N GLY A 175 -1.10 6.92 -5.64
CA GLY A 175 0.12 6.23 -6.04
C GLY A 175 1.32 7.13 -6.35
N ALA A 176 1.20 8.47 -6.24
CA ALA A 176 2.26 9.40 -6.63
C ALA A 176 3.61 9.10 -5.95
N THR A 177 3.61 8.88 -4.63
CA THR A 177 4.82 8.53 -3.87
C THR A 177 5.43 7.21 -4.32
N LEU A 178 4.59 6.17 -4.45
CA LEU A 178 5.02 4.85 -4.90
C LEU A 178 5.58 4.90 -6.32
N THR A 179 4.93 5.65 -7.22
CA THR A 179 5.39 5.85 -8.59
C THR A 179 6.78 6.48 -8.64
N GLU A 180 7.03 7.52 -7.85
CA GLU A 180 8.33 8.18 -7.86
C GLU A 180 9.42 7.32 -7.21
N CYS A 181 9.12 6.64 -6.11
CA CYS A 181 10.03 5.65 -5.51
C CYS A 181 10.38 4.54 -6.52
N ALA A 182 9.36 3.99 -7.19
CA ALA A 182 9.51 2.94 -8.17
C ALA A 182 10.35 3.36 -9.38
N ARG A 183 10.11 4.55 -9.93
CA ARG A 183 10.93 5.15 -11.01
C ARG A 183 12.38 5.32 -10.58
N THR A 184 12.59 5.78 -9.35
CA THR A 184 13.94 5.95 -8.79
C THR A 184 14.68 4.61 -8.65
N LEU A 185 13.99 3.55 -8.17
CA LEU A 185 14.55 2.21 -8.07
C LEU A 185 14.84 1.59 -9.45
N ARG A 186 13.94 1.77 -10.44
CA ARG A 186 14.18 1.33 -11.83
C ARG A 186 15.38 2.03 -12.45
N ARG A 187 15.50 3.36 -12.28
CA ARG A 187 16.69 4.11 -12.75
C ARG A 187 17.98 3.63 -12.08
N ALA A 188 17.93 3.15 -10.85
CA ALA A 188 19.06 2.57 -10.14
C ALA A 188 19.34 1.09 -10.50
N GLY A 189 18.60 0.51 -11.46
CA GLY A 189 18.86 -0.83 -12.00
C GLY A 189 18.14 -1.98 -11.31
N ALA A 190 17.04 -1.73 -10.56
CA ALA A 190 16.22 -2.81 -9.99
C ALA A 190 15.68 -3.74 -11.10
N ALA A 191 15.94 -5.05 -10.99
CA ALA A 191 15.53 -6.05 -11.99
C ALA A 191 14.03 -6.36 -11.89
N GLY A 192 13.50 -6.54 -10.69
CA GLY A 192 12.09 -6.75 -10.41
C GLY A 192 11.58 -5.75 -9.37
N LEU A 193 10.33 -5.33 -9.48
CA LEU A 193 9.74 -4.39 -8.53
C LEU A 193 8.27 -4.70 -8.27
N SER A 194 7.97 -5.11 -7.06
CA SER A 194 6.61 -5.25 -6.57
C SER A 194 6.32 -4.19 -5.50
N VAL A 195 5.07 -3.80 -5.38
CA VAL A 195 4.59 -2.88 -4.35
C VAL A 195 3.66 -3.64 -3.42
N LEU A 196 3.76 -3.39 -2.11
CA LEU A 196 2.85 -3.89 -1.11
C LEU A 196 2.32 -2.74 -0.26
N VAL A 197 1.00 -2.68 -0.10
CA VAL A 197 0.30 -1.77 0.80
C VAL A 197 -0.72 -2.53 1.64
N LEU A 198 -1.08 -1.99 2.80
CA LEU A 198 -2.16 -2.59 3.61
C LEU A 198 -3.52 -2.36 2.96
N ALA A 199 -3.75 -1.15 2.44
CA ALA A 199 -5.03 -0.80 1.86
C ALA A 199 -4.92 0.02 0.57
N ARG A 200 -5.89 -0.17 -0.32
CA ARG A 200 -6.07 0.63 -1.53
C ARG A 200 -7.31 1.50 -1.40
N ALA A 201 -7.17 2.81 -1.56
CA ALA A 201 -8.31 3.70 -1.68
C ALA A 201 -9.01 3.46 -3.02
N ARG A 202 -10.35 3.34 -2.99
CA ARG A 202 -11.14 3.38 -4.22
C ARG A 202 -11.08 4.81 -4.77
N ARG A 203 -10.84 4.98 -6.05
CA ARG A 203 -11.14 6.24 -6.71
C ARG A 203 -12.66 6.28 -6.87
N GLU A 204 -13.30 7.31 -6.36
CA GLU A 204 -14.66 7.62 -6.80
C GLU A 204 -14.55 8.05 -8.26
N PRO A 205 -15.39 7.52 -9.15
CA PRO A 205 -15.49 8.08 -10.50
C PRO A 205 -15.98 9.53 -10.37
N ASP A 206 -15.30 10.46 -11.03
CA ASP A 206 -15.73 11.84 -11.21
C ASP A 206 -17.03 11.90 -11.99
#